data_22e3825f58aefe968a5cb80875e17a61
#
_entry.id   22e3825f58aefe968a5cb80875e17a61
#
_cell.length_a   1.000
_cell.length_b   1.000
_cell.length_c   1.000
_cell.angle_alpha   90.00
_cell.angle_beta   90.00
_cell.angle_gamma   90.00
#
_symmetry.space_group_name_H-M   'P 1'
#
loop_
_entity.id
_entity.type
_entity.pdbx_description
1 polymer ?
#
loop_
_entity_poly.entity_id
_entity_poly.type
_entity_poly.pdbx_seq_one_letter_code
_entity_poly.pdbx_strand_id
1 'polypeptide(L)'
;MSKLVPPETKDLSPAQMEQVFSKVSQFFSLLSEPSRLKILFILCDGEQSVNTVMERAGSSQANVSRHLTALHRAGILARRKEGVTVYYAIEDEASLEICQSVCARVVEKIKS
;
A
#
# COMPACT_ATOMS: atom_id res chain seq x y z
N MET A 1 6.45 -3.15 -28.41
CA MET A 1 6.57 -2.55 -27.09
C MET A 1 5.64 -3.25 -26.10
N SER A 2 6.13 -3.48 -24.90
CA SER A 2 5.35 -4.14 -23.87
C SER A 2 4.29 -3.22 -23.30
N LYS A 3 3.08 -3.76 -23.06
CA LYS A 3 2.02 -3.02 -22.38
C LYS A 3 2.25 -2.90 -20.88
N LEU A 4 3.18 -3.69 -20.34
CA LEU A 4 3.48 -3.70 -18.91
C LEU A 4 4.24 -2.45 -18.47
N VAL A 5 5.20 -2.01 -19.27
CA VAL A 5 6.04 -0.87 -18.92
C VAL A 5 5.67 0.36 -19.73
N PRO A 6 5.72 1.57 -19.12
CA PRO A 6 5.35 2.79 -19.82
C PRO A 6 6.42 3.21 -20.84
N PRO A 7 6.07 4.09 -21.81
CA PRO A 7 7.02 4.56 -22.82
C PRO A 7 8.28 5.21 -22.25
N GLU A 8 8.20 5.76 -21.05
CA GLU A 8 9.33 6.40 -20.38
C GLU A 8 10.51 5.46 -20.15
N THR A 9 10.28 4.14 -20.25
CA THR A 9 11.31 3.14 -20.02
C THR A 9 12.24 2.92 -21.22
N LYS A 10 11.92 3.42 -22.40
CA LYS A 10 12.68 3.11 -23.60
C LYS A 10 14.13 3.62 -23.56
N ASP A 11 14.41 4.63 -22.74
CA ASP A 11 15.76 5.19 -22.61
C ASP A 11 16.56 4.54 -21.48
N LEU A 12 15.99 3.54 -20.81
CA LEU A 12 16.65 2.86 -19.72
C LEU A 12 17.59 1.76 -20.23
N SER A 13 18.72 1.61 -19.59
CA SER A 13 19.64 0.51 -19.86
C SER A 13 19.03 -0.81 -19.40
N PRO A 14 19.54 -1.96 -19.89
CA PRO A 14 19.10 -3.26 -19.39
C PRO A 14 19.24 -3.39 -17.89
N ALA A 15 20.32 -2.87 -17.29
CA ALA A 15 20.49 -2.91 -15.83
C ALA A 15 19.42 -2.08 -15.12
N GLN A 16 19.08 -0.92 -15.65
CA GLN A 16 18.01 -0.08 -15.10
C GLN A 16 16.64 -0.76 -15.23
N MET A 17 16.38 -1.47 -16.33
CA MET A 17 15.15 -2.24 -16.48
C MET A 17 15.02 -3.33 -15.40
N GLU A 18 16.13 -4.01 -15.08
CA GLU A 18 16.13 -5.00 -14.01
C GLU A 18 15.81 -4.35 -12.67
N GLN A 19 16.27 -3.12 -12.43
CA GLN A 19 15.90 -2.37 -11.23
C GLN A 19 14.40 -2.06 -11.19
N VAL A 20 13.82 -1.73 -12.34
CA VAL A 20 12.37 -1.47 -12.43
C VAL A 20 11.60 -2.72 -12.00
N PHE A 21 11.95 -3.88 -12.56
CA PHE A 21 11.27 -5.14 -12.21
C PHE A 21 11.43 -5.48 -10.73
N SER A 22 12.61 -5.28 -10.19
CA SER A 22 12.86 -5.54 -8.78
C SER A 22 12.00 -4.65 -7.87
N LYS A 23 11.94 -3.37 -8.16
CA LYS A 23 11.17 -2.41 -7.36
C LYS A 23 9.67 -2.61 -7.49
N VAL A 24 9.20 -2.92 -8.70
CA VAL A 24 7.78 -3.24 -8.91
C VAL A 24 7.39 -4.50 -8.14
N SER A 25 8.25 -5.52 -8.18
CA SER A 25 8.05 -6.75 -7.43
C SER A 25 7.98 -6.49 -5.91
N GLN A 26 8.84 -5.63 -5.39
CA GLN A 26 8.83 -5.23 -3.98
C GLN A 26 7.52 -4.53 -3.61
N PHE A 27 7.02 -3.67 -4.50
CA PHE A 27 5.75 -3.00 -4.30
C PHE A 27 4.59 -3.99 -4.15
N PHE A 28 4.48 -4.95 -5.06
CA PHE A 28 3.42 -5.96 -4.99
C PHE A 28 3.59 -6.89 -3.80
N SER A 29 4.82 -7.22 -3.44
CA SER A 29 5.11 -8.02 -2.25
C SER A 29 4.60 -7.32 -0.98
N LEU A 30 4.76 -6.01 -0.92
CA LEU A 30 4.28 -5.20 0.20
C LEU A 30 2.76 -5.31 0.36
N LEU A 31 2.03 -5.44 -0.73
CA LEU A 31 0.58 -5.51 -0.75
C LEU A 31 0.04 -6.94 -0.73
N SER A 32 0.90 -7.94 -0.57
CA SER A 32 0.51 -9.34 -0.65
C SER A 32 -0.03 -9.93 0.66
N GLU A 33 -0.02 -9.16 1.75
CA GLU A 33 -0.55 -9.62 3.04
C GLU A 33 -1.96 -9.08 3.27
N PRO A 34 -2.96 -9.97 3.52
CA PRO A 34 -4.33 -9.53 3.76
C PRO A 34 -4.46 -8.49 4.87
N SER A 35 -3.65 -8.61 5.92
CA SER A 35 -3.66 -7.66 7.05
C SER A 35 -3.29 -6.24 6.60
N ARG A 36 -2.35 -6.10 5.69
CA ARG A 36 -1.97 -4.78 5.17
C ARG A 36 -3.06 -4.17 4.31
N LEU A 37 -3.71 -4.99 3.47
CA LEU A 37 -4.84 -4.53 2.66
C LEU A 37 -5.98 -4.06 3.54
N LYS A 38 -6.25 -4.77 4.63
CA LYS A 38 -7.28 -4.38 5.60
C LYS A 38 -6.97 -3.03 6.23
N ILE A 39 -5.71 -2.77 6.57
CA ILE A 39 -5.28 -1.48 7.12
C ILE A 39 -5.47 -0.36 6.10
N LEU A 40 -5.11 -0.58 4.84
CA LEU A 40 -5.34 0.40 3.78
C LEU A 40 -6.82 0.70 3.62
N PHE A 41 -7.66 -0.34 3.67
CA PHE A 41 -9.12 -0.17 3.62
C PHE A 41 -9.61 0.72 4.77
N ILE A 42 -9.11 0.49 5.98
CA ILE A 42 -9.47 1.30 7.15
C ILE A 42 -9.05 2.76 6.95
N LEU A 43 -7.86 3.00 6.40
CA LEU A 43 -7.34 4.35 6.19
C LEU A 43 -7.98 5.08 5.00
N CYS A 44 -8.77 4.39 4.19
CA CYS A 44 -9.56 5.05 3.14
C CYS A 44 -10.59 6.03 3.73
N ASP A 45 -10.96 5.87 4.98
CA ASP A 45 -11.88 6.79 5.66
C ASP A 45 -11.21 8.09 6.10
N GLY A 46 -9.91 8.21 5.93
CA GLY A 46 -9.15 9.39 6.31
C GLY A 46 -8.08 9.08 7.36
N GLU A 47 -7.39 10.12 7.80
CA GLU A 47 -6.34 10.01 8.80
C GLU A 47 -6.87 9.41 10.10
N GLN A 48 -6.13 8.47 10.67
CA GLN A 48 -6.52 7.80 11.92
C GLN A 48 -5.29 7.53 12.78
N SER A 49 -5.51 7.53 14.10
CA SER A 49 -4.47 7.18 15.06
C SER A 49 -4.18 5.69 15.02
N VAL A 50 -2.98 5.32 15.47
CA VAL A 50 -2.59 3.90 15.60
C VAL A 50 -3.61 3.13 16.44
N ASN A 51 -4.07 3.73 17.57
CA ASN A 51 -5.04 3.08 18.43
C ASN A 51 -6.36 2.80 17.71
N THR A 52 -6.85 3.75 16.92
CA THR A 52 -8.08 3.57 16.13
C THR A 52 -7.90 2.46 15.10
N VAL A 53 -6.76 2.44 14.42
CA VAL A 53 -6.47 1.38 13.45
C VAL A 53 -6.45 0.02 14.13
N MET A 54 -5.82 -0.09 15.31
CA MET A 54 -5.79 -1.33 16.09
C MET A 54 -7.20 -1.82 16.41
N GLU A 55 -8.04 -0.94 16.91
CA GLU A 55 -9.42 -1.28 17.28
C GLU A 55 -10.21 -1.77 16.06
N ARG A 56 -10.12 -1.03 14.97
CA ARG A 56 -10.86 -1.37 13.74
C ARG A 56 -10.34 -2.64 13.08
N ALA A 57 -9.04 -2.87 13.12
CA ALA A 57 -8.43 -4.06 12.54
C ALA A 57 -8.59 -5.29 13.43
N GLY A 58 -8.84 -5.09 14.72
CA GLY A 58 -8.93 -6.20 15.68
C GLY A 58 -7.59 -6.93 15.81
N SER A 59 -6.48 -6.19 15.78
CA SER A 59 -5.14 -6.77 15.78
C SER A 59 -4.27 -6.12 16.84
N SER A 60 -3.16 -6.78 17.19
CA SER A 60 -2.25 -6.29 18.21
C SER A 60 -1.49 -5.05 17.76
N GLN A 61 -0.99 -4.27 18.72
CA GLN A 61 -0.17 -3.10 18.43
C GLN A 61 1.07 -3.49 17.61
N ALA A 62 1.72 -4.60 17.96
CA ALA A 62 2.92 -5.05 17.28
C ALA A 62 2.65 -5.33 15.80
N ASN A 63 1.56 -6.02 15.47
CA ASN A 63 1.20 -6.32 14.09
C ASN A 63 0.82 -5.05 13.32
N VAL A 64 -0.03 -4.21 13.91
CA VAL A 64 -0.47 -2.96 13.26
C VAL A 64 0.71 -2.05 13.01
N SER A 65 1.57 -1.86 14.03
CA SER A 65 2.76 -1.00 13.91
C SER A 65 3.71 -1.52 12.83
N ARG A 66 3.90 -2.84 12.74
CA ARG A 66 4.74 -3.44 11.70
C ARG A 66 4.23 -3.12 10.31
N HIS A 67 2.92 -3.24 10.10
CA HIS A 67 2.29 -2.97 8.81
C HIS A 67 2.31 -1.48 8.47
N LEU A 68 1.96 -0.62 9.43
CA LEU A 68 1.96 0.82 9.22
C LEU A 68 3.38 1.33 8.90
N THR A 69 4.37 0.83 9.63
CA THR A 69 5.78 1.20 9.39
C THR A 69 6.23 0.78 7.99
N ALA A 70 5.90 -0.43 7.56
CA ALA A 70 6.27 -0.93 6.24
C ALA A 70 5.63 -0.08 5.13
N LEU A 71 4.36 0.24 5.26
CA LEU A 71 3.64 1.07 4.28
C LEU A 71 4.17 2.50 4.26
N HIS A 72 4.51 3.05 5.41
CA HIS A 72 5.10 4.39 5.51
C HIS A 72 6.48 4.45 4.86
N ARG A 73 7.34 3.47 5.14
CA ARG A 73 8.68 3.41 4.55
C ARG A 73 8.64 3.29 3.03
N ALA A 74 7.61 2.67 2.50
CA ALA A 74 7.42 2.53 1.05
C ALA A 74 6.80 3.77 0.41
N GLY A 75 6.46 4.79 1.19
CA GLY A 75 5.86 6.03 0.68
C GLY A 75 4.37 5.95 0.41
N ILE A 76 3.70 4.88 0.82
CA ILE A 76 2.26 4.74 0.62
C ILE A 76 1.48 5.54 1.65
N LEU A 77 1.99 5.63 2.88
CA LEU A 77 1.35 6.36 3.96
C LEU A 77 2.17 7.57 4.40
N ALA A 78 1.47 8.63 4.77
CA ALA A 78 2.02 9.75 5.52
C ALA A 78 1.86 9.45 7.01
N ARG A 79 2.76 9.99 7.81
CA ARG A 79 2.77 9.82 9.26
C ARG A 79 2.90 11.17 9.93
N ARG A 80 2.07 11.40 10.94
CA ARG A 80 2.10 12.64 11.71
C ARG A 80 2.07 12.31 13.20
N LYS A 81 2.87 12.99 13.99
CA LYS A 81 2.87 12.84 15.46
C LYS A 81 2.33 14.10 16.09
N GLU A 82 1.42 13.94 17.02
CA GLU A 82 0.86 15.04 17.80
C GLU A 82 0.86 14.63 19.27
N GLY A 83 1.76 15.24 20.06
CA GLY A 83 2.00 14.79 21.42
C GLY A 83 2.52 13.36 21.42
N VAL A 84 1.83 12.46 22.12
CA VAL A 84 2.19 11.04 22.18
C VAL A 84 1.44 10.21 21.14
N THR A 85 0.53 10.84 20.39
CA THR A 85 -0.32 10.13 19.42
C THR A 85 0.29 10.19 18.03
N VAL A 86 0.32 9.04 17.37
CA VAL A 86 0.80 8.94 15.98
C VAL A 86 -0.40 8.67 15.09
N TYR A 87 -0.48 9.44 13.99
CA TYR A 87 -1.54 9.35 12.99
C TYR A 87 -0.96 8.91 11.65
N TYR A 88 -1.73 8.12 10.92
CA TYR A 88 -1.38 7.71 9.56
C TYR A 88 -2.50 8.04 8.60
N ALA A 89 -2.13 8.35 7.37
CA ALA A 89 -3.09 8.64 6.29
C ALA A 89 -2.51 8.13 4.97
N ILE A 90 -3.37 7.84 4.01
CA ILE A 90 -2.92 7.47 2.67
C ILE A 90 -2.33 8.71 2.00
N GLU A 91 -1.11 8.58 1.50
CA GLU A 91 -0.42 9.66 0.77
C GLU A 91 -0.35 9.39 -0.72
N ASP A 92 -0.11 8.14 -1.10
CA ASP A 92 0.06 7.77 -2.51
C ASP A 92 -1.25 7.26 -3.09
N GLU A 93 -2.00 8.15 -3.73
CA GLU A 93 -3.29 7.80 -4.37
C GLU A 93 -3.12 6.79 -5.49
N ALA A 94 -1.99 6.80 -6.20
CA ALA A 94 -1.74 5.84 -7.28
C ALA A 94 -1.70 4.41 -6.77
N SER A 95 -1.10 4.18 -5.59
CA SER A 95 -1.10 2.86 -4.95
C SER A 95 -2.51 2.42 -4.61
N LEU A 96 -3.34 3.35 -4.13
CA LEU A 96 -4.73 3.05 -3.80
C LEU A 96 -5.53 2.67 -5.06
N GLU A 97 -5.33 3.38 -6.15
CA GLU A 97 -5.99 3.09 -7.43
C GLU A 97 -5.67 1.69 -7.94
N ILE A 98 -4.41 1.25 -7.82
CA ILE A 98 -4.00 -0.09 -8.19
C ILE A 98 -4.76 -1.13 -7.35
N CYS A 99 -4.82 -0.92 -6.05
CA CYS A 99 -5.56 -1.80 -5.15
C CYS A 99 -7.05 -1.85 -5.50
N GLN A 100 -7.65 -0.69 -5.79
CA GLN A 100 -9.06 -0.61 -6.16
C GLN A 100 -9.36 -1.42 -7.42
N SER A 101 -8.49 -1.32 -8.44
CA SER A 101 -8.67 -2.06 -9.68
C SER A 101 -8.67 -3.56 -9.46
N VAL A 102 -7.75 -4.06 -8.66
CA VAL A 102 -7.67 -5.50 -8.35
C VAL A 102 -8.86 -5.94 -7.51
N CYS A 103 -9.22 -5.14 -6.49
CA CYS A 103 -10.37 -5.44 -5.63
C CYS A 103 -11.67 -5.54 -6.44
N ALA A 104 -11.87 -4.63 -7.39
CA ALA A 104 -13.07 -4.65 -8.23
C ALA A 104 -13.18 -5.96 -9.02
N ARG A 105 -12.08 -6.45 -9.56
CA ARG A 105 -12.06 -7.71 -10.30
C ARG A 105 -12.38 -8.91 -9.42
N VAL A 106 -11.80 -8.93 -8.21
CA VAL A 106 -12.01 -10.02 -7.27
C VAL A 106 -13.45 -10.04 -6.79
N VAL A 107 -14.02 -8.85 -6.49
CA VAL A 107 -15.42 -8.73 -6.08
C VAL A 107 -16.37 -9.28 -7.16
N GLU A 108 -16.13 -8.94 -8.43
CA GLU A 108 -16.93 -9.46 -9.55
C GLU A 108 -16.93 -10.99 -9.56
N LYS A 109 -15.76 -11.60 -9.39
CA LYS A 109 -15.63 -13.06 -9.40
C LYS A 109 -16.35 -13.71 -8.23
N ILE A 110 -16.31 -13.09 -7.05
CA ILE A 110 -16.96 -13.60 -5.85
C ILE A 110 -18.49 -13.55 -6.02
N LYS A 111 -19.00 -12.49 -6.66
CA LYS A 111 -20.45 -12.29 -6.84
C LYS A 111 -21.04 -13.09 -7.98
N SER A 112 -20.23 -13.56 -8.93
CA SER A 112 -20.77 -14.32 -10.06
C SER A 112 -21.09 -15.76 -9.76
#